data_97b338b648e8e0cee03938545861d00e
#
_entry.id   97b338b648e8e0cee03938545861d00e
#
_cell.length_a   1.000
_cell.length_b   1.000
_cell.length_c   1.000
_cell.angle_alpha   90.00
_cell.angle_beta   90.00
_cell.angle_gamma   90.00
#
_symmetry.space_group_name_H-M   'P 1'
#
loop_
_entity.id
_entity.type
_entity.pdbx_description
1 polymer ?
#
loop_
_entity_poly.entity_id
_entity_poly.type
_entity_poly.pdbx_seq_one_letter_code
_entity_poly.pdbx_strand_id
1 'polypeptide(L)'
;MKLFNVFYRLSFFFAVTLAPLWIQAQENLVFATRLNTIKLINLSGKESRINLDKPTVIVFLSPECPLCKNYLPNLVKLQNANRDINFYGVIPGTSYTLKDINALKNEYGINFDLLTDRNKQLSKYLSATTTPEVFLINKMGAITYSGLIDNWASSLGQKRLVITEKYLEKAIKDQLDGKQTFKKTIPVGCLINDI
;
A
#
# COMPACT_ATOMS: atom_id res chain seq x y z
N MET A 1 38.58 -37.51 -17.78
CA MET A 1 38.32 -37.13 -16.36
C MET A 1 38.34 -35.65 -16.05
N LYS A 2 38.91 -34.75 -16.91
CA LYS A 2 38.90 -33.28 -16.68
C LYS A 2 37.62 -32.55 -17.15
N LEU A 3 36.88 -33.05 -18.12
CA LEU A 3 35.63 -32.42 -18.62
C LEU A 3 34.43 -32.58 -17.63
N PHE A 4 34.37 -33.69 -16.87
CA PHE A 4 33.28 -33.92 -15.94
C PHE A 4 33.30 -32.95 -14.75
N ASN A 5 34.48 -32.51 -14.32
CA ASN A 5 34.64 -31.54 -13.21
C ASN A 5 34.25 -30.10 -13.60
N VAL A 6 34.33 -29.73 -14.87
CA VAL A 6 33.96 -28.39 -15.34
C VAL A 6 32.43 -28.24 -15.39
N PHE A 7 31.73 -29.27 -15.85
CA PHE A 7 30.25 -29.26 -15.88
C PHE A 7 29.63 -29.23 -14.48
N TYR A 8 30.22 -29.95 -13.52
CA TYR A 8 29.73 -29.93 -12.13
C TYR A 8 29.97 -28.60 -11.42
N ARG A 9 31.07 -27.92 -11.71
CA ARG A 9 31.36 -26.58 -11.16
C ARG A 9 30.47 -25.50 -11.77
N LEU A 10 30.17 -25.57 -13.09
CA LEU A 10 29.24 -24.64 -13.74
C LEU A 10 27.80 -24.82 -13.28
N SER A 11 27.33 -26.05 -13.08
CA SER A 11 25.97 -26.31 -12.59
C SER A 11 25.79 -25.88 -11.15
N PHE A 12 26.81 -26.00 -10.29
CA PHE A 12 26.77 -25.58 -8.90
C PHE A 12 26.75 -24.03 -8.77
N PHE A 13 27.53 -23.33 -9.60
CA PHE A 13 27.51 -21.87 -9.66
C PHE A 13 26.16 -21.31 -10.13
N PHE A 14 25.52 -21.96 -11.10
CA PHE A 14 24.21 -21.55 -11.61
C PHE A 14 23.10 -21.78 -10.57
N ALA A 15 23.16 -22.86 -9.79
CA ALA A 15 22.20 -23.14 -8.73
C ALA A 15 22.30 -22.15 -7.55
N VAL A 16 23.52 -21.73 -7.19
CA VAL A 16 23.75 -20.79 -6.08
C VAL A 16 23.29 -19.37 -6.44
N THR A 17 23.39 -18.95 -7.71
CA THR A 17 22.96 -17.61 -8.14
C THR A 17 21.45 -17.47 -8.28
N LEU A 18 20.71 -18.57 -8.48
CA LEU A 18 19.24 -18.55 -8.58
C LEU A 18 18.53 -18.68 -7.22
N ALA A 19 19.21 -19.23 -6.20
CA ALA A 19 18.62 -19.45 -4.88
C ALA A 19 18.01 -18.17 -4.25
N PRO A 20 18.66 -16.99 -4.27
CA PRO A 20 18.08 -15.79 -3.68
C PRO A 20 16.81 -15.30 -4.38
N LEU A 21 16.69 -15.49 -5.70
CA LEU A 21 15.48 -15.12 -6.46
C LEU A 21 14.29 -16.01 -6.11
N TRP A 22 14.51 -17.30 -5.87
CA TRP A 22 13.46 -18.24 -5.45
C TRP A 22 12.95 -17.93 -4.04
N ILE A 23 13.87 -17.60 -3.11
CA ILE A 23 13.52 -17.24 -1.74
C ILE A 23 12.65 -15.98 -1.75
N GLN A 24 13.04 -14.93 -2.47
CA GLN A 24 12.28 -13.70 -2.57
C GLN A 24 10.89 -13.90 -3.19
N ALA A 25 10.78 -14.76 -4.21
CA ALA A 25 9.50 -15.09 -4.82
C ALA A 25 8.57 -15.82 -3.83
N GLN A 26 9.10 -16.74 -3.01
CA GLN A 26 8.34 -17.42 -1.98
C GLN A 26 7.85 -16.47 -0.88
N GLU A 27 8.69 -15.56 -0.41
CA GLU A 27 8.31 -14.56 0.59
C GLU A 27 7.17 -13.66 0.09
N ASN A 28 7.26 -13.19 -1.16
CA ASN A 28 6.22 -12.37 -1.76
C ASN A 28 4.90 -13.15 -1.93
N LEU A 29 4.96 -14.43 -2.30
CA LEU A 29 3.78 -15.28 -2.43
C LEU A 29 3.12 -15.52 -1.07
N VAL A 30 3.91 -15.80 -0.03
CA VAL A 30 3.40 -15.95 1.35
C VAL A 30 2.77 -14.65 1.82
N PHE A 31 3.40 -13.51 1.57
CA PHE A 31 2.86 -12.20 1.90
C PHE A 31 1.51 -11.96 1.19
N ALA A 32 1.43 -12.13 -0.13
CA ALA A 32 0.21 -11.95 -0.89
C ALA A 32 -0.92 -12.88 -0.43
N THR A 33 -0.59 -14.15 -0.18
CA THR A 33 -1.57 -15.14 0.32
C THR A 33 -2.13 -14.73 1.67
N ARG A 34 -1.27 -14.30 2.59
CA ARG A 34 -1.68 -13.86 3.92
C ARG A 34 -2.51 -12.57 3.86
N LEU A 35 -2.11 -11.61 3.01
CA LEU A 35 -2.88 -10.39 2.78
C LEU A 35 -4.32 -10.70 2.33
N ASN A 36 -4.49 -11.66 1.42
CA ASN A 36 -5.80 -12.08 0.92
C ASN A 36 -6.66 -12.82 1.97
N THR A 37 -6.09 -13.29 3.08
CA THR A 37 -6.88 -13.91 4.18
C THR A 37 -7.45 -12.89 5.14
N ILE A 38 -6.95 -11.65 5.13
CA ILE A 38 -7.41 -10.59 6.04
C ILE A 38 -8.82 -10.14 5.65
N LYS A 39 -9.73 -10.26 6.59
CA LYS A 39 -11.14 -9.90 6.43
C LYS A 39 -11.35 -8.43 6.77
N LEU A 40 -11.86 -7.70 5.81
CA LEU A 40 -12.26 -6.31 5.93
C LEU A 40 -13.76 -6.21 5.71
N ILE A 41 -14.38 -5.10 6.09
CA ILE A 41 -15.82 -4.88 5.87
C ILE A 41 -15.98 -3.69 4.91
N ASN A 42 -16.74 -3.88 3.84
CA ASN A 42 -17.07 -2.80 2.91
C ASN A 42 -18.24 -1.92 3.45
N LEU A 43 -18.55 -0.86 2.72
CA LEU A 43 -19.61 0.08 3.10
C LEU A 43 -21.03 -0.50 3.07
N SER A 44 -21.23 -1.67 2.46
CA SER A 44 -22.49 -2.43 2.51
C SER A 44 -22.56 -3.35 3.73
N GLY A 45 -21.57 -3.35 4.62
CA GLY A 45 -21.47 -4.24 5.78
C GLY A 45 -21.05 -5.67 5.45
N LYS A 46 -20.64 -5.96 4.22
CA LYS A 46 -20.23 -7.29 3.78
C LYS A 46 -18.71 -7.47 3.91
N GLU A 47 -18.30 -8.73 4.12
CA GLU A 47 -16.88 -9.09 4.07
C GLU A 47 -16.28 -8.78 2.69
N SER A 48 -15.10 -8.21 2.71
CA SER A 48 -14.31 -7.87 1.52
C SER A 48 -12.83 -8.15 1.78
N ARG A 49 -12.02 -8.15 0.73
CA ARG A 49 -10.59 -8.42 0.79
C ARG A 49 -9.85 -7.52 -0.18
N ILE A 50 -8.56 -7.36 0.05
CA ILE A 50 -7.68 -6.66 -0.92
C ILE A 50 -7.42 -7.60 -2.09
N ASN A 51 -7.68 -7.12 -3.31
CA ASN A 51 -7.37 -7.84 -4.53
C ASN A 51 -6.04 -7.33 -5.13
N LEU A 52 -5.14 -8.25 -5.49
CA LEU A 52 -3.85 -7.98 -6.10
C LEU A 52 -3.78 -8.38 -7.59
N ASP A 53 -4.93 -8.49 -8.28
CA ASP A 53 -4.98 -8.73 -9.74
C ASP A 53 -4.28 -7.63 -10.54
N LYS A 54 -4.22 -6.42 -9.96
CA LYS A 54 -3.45 -5.26 -10.42
C LYS A 54 -2.50 -4.79 -9.31
N PRO A 55 -1.46 -4.01 -9.63
CA PRO A 55 -0.76 -3.27 -8.60
C PRO A 55 -1.74 -2.45 -7.78
N THR A 56 -1.57 -2.42 -6.47
CA THR A 56 -2.60 -1.96 -5.54
C THR A 56 -2.05 -0.92 -4.57
N VAL A 57 -2.70 0.23 -4.51
CA VAL A 57 -2.51 1.24 -3.48
C VAL A 57 -3.49 0.98 -2.34
N ILE A 58 -2.96 0.83 -1.14
CA ILE A 58 -3.71 0.84 0.11
C ILE A 58 -3.38 2.15 0.82
N VAL A 59 -4.39 2.93 1.18
CA VAL A 59 -4.22 4.15 1.97
C VAL A 59 -5.01 4.03 3.26
N PHE A 60 -4.31 4.12 4.39
CA PHE A 60 -4.97 4.20 5.69
C PHE A 60 -5.51 5.60 5.91
N LEU A 61 -6.78 5.69 6.28
CA LEU A 61 -7.53 6.94 6.39
C LEU A 61 -8.29 6.99 7.71
N SER A 62 -8.53 8.22 8.18
CA SER A 62 -9.44 8.49 9.29
C SER A 62 -10.37 9.64 8.91
N PRO A 63 -11.70 9.50 9.08
CA PRO A 63 -12.69 10.54 8.78
C PRO A 63 -12.45 11.87 9.51
N GLU A 64 -11.89 11.84 10.71
CA GLU A 64 -11.61 13.05 11.49
C GLU A 64 -10.20 13.61 11.31
N CYS A 65 -9.31 12.88 10.63
CA CYS A 65 -7.94 13.35 10.42
C CYS A 65 -7.89 14.49 9.40
N PRO A 66 -7.48 15.71 9.78
CA PRO A 66 -7.41 16.84 8.86
C PRO A 66 -6.48 16.60 7.67
N LEU A 67 -5.35 15.89 7.89
CA LEU A 67 -4.44 15.54 6.81
C LEU A 67 -5.08 14.59 5.81
N CYS A 68 -5.87 13.61 6.26
CA CYS A 68 -6.63 12.74 5.38
C CYS A 68 -7.56 13.56 4.47
N LYS A 69 -8.36 14.45 5.07
CA LYS A 69 -9.28 15.32 4.32
C LYS A 69 -8.55 16.16 3.27
N ASN A 70 -7.39 16.71 3.60
CA ASN A 70 -6.58 17.49 2.66
C ASN A 70 -6.03 16.65 1.49
N TYR A 71 -5.71 15.37 1.71
CA TYR A 71 -5.15 14.51 0.68
C TYR A 71 -6.19 13.79 -0.19
N LEU A 72 -7.45 13.65 0.27
CA LEU A 72 -8.49 12.94 -0.46
C LEU A 72 -8.69 13.44 -1.91
N PRO A 73 -8.74 14.76 -2.21
CA PRO A 73 -8.86 15.24 -3.59
C PRO A 73 -7.70 14.79 -4.49
N ASN A 74 -6.48 14.74 -3.93
CA ASN A 74 -5.30 14.27 -4.67
C ASN A 74 -5.36 12.76 -4.92
N LEU A 75 -5.77 11.97 -3.93
CA LEU A 75 -5.93 10.52 -4.07
C LEU A 75 -6.99 10.16 -5.11
N VAL A 76 -8.12 10.88 -5.14
CA VAL A 76 -9.17 10.72 -6.17
C VAL A 76 -8.62 11.03 -7.58
N LYS A 77 -7.82 12.10 -7.72
CA LYS A 77 -7.15 12.42 -9.00
C LYS A 77 -6.18 11.33 -9.43
N LEU A 78 -5.36 10.83 -8.49
CA LEU A 78 -4.39 9.76 -8.78
C LEU A 78 -5.10 8.48 -9.23
N GLN A 79 -6.18 8.08 -8.55
CA GLN A 79 -6.97 6.92 -8.95
C GLN A 79 -7.60 7.10 -10.33
N ASN A 80 -8.15 8.28 -10.63
CA ASN A 80 -8.75 8.58 -11.93
C ASN A 80 -7.73 8.53 -13.07
N ALA A 81 -6.50 8.97 -12.82
CA ALA A 81 -5.42 8.98 -13.80
C ALA A 81 -4.77 7.58 -13.99
N ASN A 82 -4.97 6.63 -13.05
CA ASN A 82 -4.27 5.35 -13.05
C ASN A 82 -5.25 4.17 -12.91
N ARG A 83 -6.04 3.91 -13.96
CA ARG A 83 -7.06 2.84 -13.97
C ARG A 83 -6.49 1.41 -13.92
N ASP A 84 -5.21 1.25 -14.19
CA ASP A 84 -4.47 0.00 -14.08
C ASP A 84 -3.92 -0.28 -12.67
N ILE A 85 -4.23 0.60 -11.73
CA ILE A 85 -3.91 0.47 -10.30
C ILE A 85 -5.21 0.35 -9.51
N ASN A 86 -5.30 -0.64 -8.62
CA ASN A 86 -6.38 -0.70 -7.63
C ASN A 86 -6.11 0.29 -6.50
N PHE A 87 -7.16 0.95 -6.02
CA PHE A 87 -7.08 1.83 -4.84
C PHE A 87 -8.06 1.36 -3.78
N TYR A 88 -7.59 1.23 -2.55
CA TYR A 88 -8.38 0.94 -1.36
C TYR A 88 -8.08 1.94 -0.26
N GLY A 89 -9.12 2.59 0.25
CA GLY A 89 -9.05 3.36 1.49
C GLY A 89 -9.42 2.46 2.66
N VAL A 90 -8.58 2.37 3.68
CA VAL A 90 -8.79 1.51 4.84
C VAL A 90 -8.90 2.33 6.10
N ILE A 91 -10.00 2.15 6.82
CA ILE A 91 -10.27 2.83 8.09
C ILE A 91 -9.98 1.84 9.23
N PRO A 92 -8.90 2.05 10.01
CA PRO A 92 -8.52 1.16 11.10
C PRO A 92 -9.41 1.34 12.32
N GLY A 93 -9.73 0.22 12.97
CA GLY A 93 -10.49 0.20 14.22
C GLY A 93 -12.00 0.33 14.07
N THR A 94 -12.67 0.68 15.16
CA THR A 94 -14.14 0.72 15.28
C THR A 94 -14.68 2.08 15.67
N SER A 95 -13.84 3.12 15.71
CA SER A 95 -14.21 4.48 16.16
C SER A 95 -15.24 5.15 15.24
N TYR A 96 -15.35 4.69 13.98
CA TYR A 96 -16.25 5.29 12.99
C TYR A 96 -17.29 4.28 12.52
N THR A 97 -18.53 4.76 12.38
CA THR A 97 -19.62 3.98 11.81
C THR A 97 -19.55 3.97 10.28
N LEU A 98 -20.24 3.02 9.67
CA LEU A 98 -20.37 3.00 8.20
C LEU A 98 -21.03 4.29 7.66
N LYS A 99 -21.90 4.93 8.48
CA LYS A 99 -22.52 6.22 8.14
C LYS A 99 -21.47 7.33 8.05
N ASP A 100 -20.55 7.41 9.01
CA ASP A 100 -19.47 8.43 9.01
C ASP A 100 -18.56 8.26 7.81
N ILE A 101 -18.22 7.01 7.48
CA ILE A 101 -17.36 6.69 6.32
C ILE A 101 -18.08 6.99 5.00
N ASN A 102 -19.39 6.72 4.90
CA ASN A 102 -20.19 7.10 3.73
C ASN A 102 -20.30 8.61 3.60
N ALA A 103 -20.42 9.35 4.70
CA ALA A 103 -20.43 10.82 4.67
C ALA A 103 -19.10 11.35 4.09
N LEU A 104 -17.96 10.84 4.56
CA LEU A 104 -16.64 11.16 4.01
C LEU A 104 -16.55 10.84 2.51
N LYS A 105 -17.03 9.65 2.10
CA LYS A 105 -17.05 9.24 0.70
C LYS A 105 -17.78 10.23 -0.18
N ASN A 106 -18.96 10.65 0.25
CA ASN A 106 -19.82 11.58 -0.50
C ASN A 106 -19.23 12.99 -0.51
N GLU A 107 -18.76 13.49 0.63
CA GLU A 107 -18.17 14.82 0.77
C GLU A 107 -16.99 15.04 -0.18
N TYR A 108 -16.11 14.05 -0.31
CA TYR A 108 -14.89 14.15 -1.12
C TYR A 108 -14.98 13.49 -2.50
N GLY A 109 -16.15 12.94 -2.87
CA GLY A 109 -16.32 12.26 -4.15
C GLY A 109 -15.39 11.05 -4.31
N ILE A 110 -15.15 10.30 -3.24
CA ILE A 110 -14.23 9.15 -3.26
C ILE A 110 -14.83 8.06 -4.15
N ASN A 111 -14.11 7.70 -5.20
CA ASN A 111 -14.53 6.74 -6.22
C ASN A 111 -13.80 5.41 -6.19
N PHE A 112 -12.97 5.19 -5.17
CA PHE A 112 -12.37 3.90 -4.85
C PHE A 112 -13.03 3.26 -3.63
N ASP A 113 -12.74 1.97 -3.42
CA ASP A 113 -13.36 1.22 -2.33
C ASP A 113 -12.86 1.68 -0.96
N LEU A 114 -13.80 1.92 -0.04
CA LEU A 114 -13.52 2.15 1.37
C LEU A 114 -13.88 0.90 2.17
N LEU A 115 -12.93 0.45 2.97
CA LEU A 115 -13.02 -0.74 3.79
C LEU A 115 -12.71 -0.42 5.26
N THR A 116 -13.33 -1.12 6.19
CA THR A 116 -13.00 -1.02 7.62
C THR A 116 -12.17 -2.20 8.07
N ASP A 117 -11.06 -1.91 8.74
CA ASP A 117 -10.16 -2.88 9.38
C ASP A 117 -10.44 -2.89 10.89
N ARG A 118 -11.61 -3.43 11.28
CA ARG A 118 -12.14 -3.36 12.65
C ARG A 118 -11.17 -3.90 13.70
N ASN A 119 -10.49 -5.00 13.39
CA ASN A 119 -9.56 -5.66 14.30
C ASN A 119 -8.11 -5.23 14.07
N LYS A 120 -7.89 -4.22 13.22
CA LYS A 120 -6.56 -3.70 12.83
C LYS A 120 -5.61 -4.79 12.33
N GLN A 121 -6.16 -5.85 11.72
CA GLN A 121 -5.36 -6.95 11.19
C GLN A 121 -4.50 -6.52 10.00
N LEU A 122 -5.08 -5.74 9.08
CA LEU A 122 -4.35 -5.21 7.94
C LEU A 122 -3.35 -4.15 8.36
N SER A 123 -3.76 -3.24 9.27
CA SER A 123 -2.88 -2.20 9.82
C SER A 123 -1.65 -2.82 10.48
N LYS A 124 -1.84 -3.82 11.35
CA LYS A 124 -0.74 -4.57 11.98
C LYS A 124 0.12 -5.32 10.96
N TYR A 125 -0.51 -5.96 10.00
CA TYR A 125 0.19 -6.75 9.00
C TYR A 125 1.12 -5.90 8.13
N LEU A 126 0.68 -4.70 7.74
CA LEU A 126 1.47 -3.74 6.97
C LEU A 126 2.36 -2.86 7.85
N SER A 127 2.25 -2.97 9.19
CA SER A 127 2.94 -2.09 10.15
C SER A 127 2.61 -0.60 9.90
N ALA A 128 1.36 -0.31 9.55
CA ALA A 128 0.87 1.05 9.37
C ALA A 128 0.75 1.74 10.73
N THR A 129 1.26 2.96 10.84
CA THR A 129 1.36 3.70 12.10
C THR A 129 0.51 4.96 12.16
N THR A 130 0.19 5.52 10.99
CA THR A 130 -0.50 6.81 10.90
C THR A 130 -1.60 6.83 9.83
N THR A 131 -2.40 7.88 9.86
CA THR A 131 -3.34 8.23 8.78
C THR A 131 -3.11 9.70 8.37
N PRO A 132 -2.91 10.04 7.08
CA PRO A 132 -2.80 9.08 5.97
C PRO A 132 -1.42 8.42 5.89
N GLU A 133 -1.39 7.13 5.61
CA GLU A 133 -0.19 6.38 5.24
C GLU A 133 -0.52 5.47 4.05
N VAL A 134 0.37 5.40 3.06
CA VAL A 134 0.14 4.63 1.84
C VAL A 134 1.11 3.47 1.67
N PHE A 135 0.61 2.41 1.05
CA PHE A 135 1.38 1.23 0.62
C PHE A 135 1.05 0.95 -0.84
N LEU A 136 2.06 0.83 -1.69
CA LEU A 136 1.93 0.33 -3.05
C LEU A 136 2.48 -1.08 -3.11
N ILE A 137 1.65 -2.03 -3.54
CA ILE A 137 1.95 -3.46 -3.62
C ILE A 137 1.84 -3.88 -5.07
N ASN A 138 2.83 -4.57 -5.61
CA ASN A 138 2.79 -5.10 -6.97
C ASN A 138 1.92 -6.36 -7.05
N LYS A 139 1.66 -6.85 -8.28
CA LYS A 139 0.86 -8.08 -8.53
C LYS A 139 1.45 -9.34 -7.89
N MET A 140 2.75 -9.35 -7.62
CA MET A 140 3.44 -10.48 -7.00
C MET A 140 3.40 -10.41 -5.46
N GLY A 141 2.75 -9.39 -4.88
CA GLY A 141 2.63 -9.21 -3.45
C GLY A 141 3.78 -8.42 -2.79
N ALA A 142 4.78 -7.96 -3.54
CA ALA A 142 5.86 -7.16 -2.95
C ALA A 142 5.41 -5.71 -2.73
N ILE A 143 5.71 -5.16 -1.55
CA ILE A 143 5.56 -3.73 -1.28
C ILE A 143 6.67 -3.00 -2.04
N THR A 144 6.31 -2.11 -2.97
CA THR A 144 7.26 -1.33 -3.76
C THR A 144 7.40 0.11 -3.25
N TYR A 145 6.40 0.58 -2.49
CA TYR A 145 6.46 1.87 -1.81
C TYR A 145 5.66 1.84 -0.51
N SER A 146 6.13 2.57 0.52
CA SER A 146 5.34 2.87 1.72
C SER A 146 5.67 4.23 2.33
N GLY A 147 4.67 4.89 2.95
CA GLY A 147 4.82 6.13 3.70
C GLY A 147 3.97 7.29 3.21
N LEU A 148 4.59 8.43 2.89
CA LEU A 148 3.93 9.69 2.51
C LEU A 148 3.29 9.65 1.11
N ILE A 149 2.24 10.43 0.90
CA ILE A 149 1.67 10.69 -0.43
C ILE A 149 2.58 11.65 -1.21
N ASP A 150 2.99 12.74 -0.57
CA ASP A 150 3.92 13.74 -1.07
C ASP A 150 4.64 14.42 0.13
N ASN A 151 5.40 15.47 -0.13
CA ASN A 151 6.09 16.20 0.93
C ASN A 151 5.36 17.49 1.40
N TRP A 152 4.06 17.62 1.13
CA TRP A 152 3.28 18.78 1.56
C TRP A 152 3.24 18.90 3.09
N ALA A 153 2.87 17.84 3.80
CA ALA A 153 2.94 17.80 5.26
C ALA A 153 4.39 17.53 5.69
N SER A 154 5.02 18.48 6.36
CA SER A 154 6.38 18.32 6.91
C SER A 154 6.37 17.77 8.34
N SER A 155 5.34 18.09 9.11
CA SER A 155 5.01 17.53 10.44
C SER A 155 3.53 17.78 10.73
N LEU A 156 3.02 17.28 11.86
CA LEU A 156 1.65 17.59 12.29
C LEU A 156 1.49 19.10 12.47
N GLY A 157 0.49 19.66 11.78
CA GLY A 157 0.21 21.12 11.81
C GLY A 157 1.16 21.98 10.96
N GLN A 158 2.19 21.40 10.33
CA GLN A 158 3.10 22.13 9.46
C GLN A 158 3.02 21.65 8.01
N LYS A 159 2.95 22.59 7.09
CA LYS A 159 2.86 22.33 5.66
C LYS A 159 3.85 23.16 4.86
N ARG A 160 4.33 22.60 3.76
CA ARG A 160 5.15 23.32 2.78
C ARG A 160 4.26 24.19 1.89
N LEU A 161 4.79 25.33 1.47
CA LEU A 161 4.12 26.19 0.50
C LEU A 161 4.09 25.55 -0.89
N VAL A 162 5.14 24.79 -1.24
CA VAL A 162 5.29 24.13 -2.54
C VAL A 162 5.59 22.65 -2.32
N ILE A 163 4.84 21.79 -3.02
CA ILE A 163 5.10 20.36 -3.11
C ILE A 163 6.23 20.16 -4.13
N THR A 164 7.37 19.70 -3.68
CA THR A 164 8.54 19.40 -4.55
C THR A 164 8.70 17.91 -4.80
N GLU A 165 8.12 17.05 -3.95
CA GLU A 165 8.22 15.60 -4.04
C GLU A 165 6.84 14.96 -3.99
N LYS A 166 6.46 14.29 -5.06
CA LYS A 166 5.21 13.54 -5.21
C LYS A 166 5.50 12.04 -5.14
N TYR A 167 5.74 11.56 -3.94
CA TYR A 167 6.26 10.22 -3.71
C TYR A 167 5.38 9.09 -4.26
N LEU A 168 4.07 9.11 -3.95
CA LEU A 168 3.13 8.09 -4.41
C LEU A 168 2.96 8.15 -5.94
N GLU A 169 2.80 9.35 -6.52
CA GLU A 169 2.67 9.52 -7.98
C GLU A 169 3.90 8.95 -8.70
N LYS A 170 5.10 9.26 -8.19
CA LYS A 170 6.35 8.71 -8.73
C LYS A 170 6.42 7.18 -8.58
N ALA A 171 6.05 6.64 -7.42
CA ALA A 171 6.06 5.21 -7.18
C ALA A 171 5.09 4.46 -8.11
N ILE A 172 3.89 5.01 -8.33
CA ILE A 172 2.92 4.47 -9.28
C ILE A 172 3.51 4.46 -10.70
N LYS A 173 4.11 5.58 -11.12
CA LYS A 173 4.74 5.66 -12.43
C LYS A 173 5.86 4.64 -12.58
N ASP A 174 6.78 4.55 -11.61
CA ASP A 174 7.88 3.59 -11.62
C ASP A 174 7.34 2.15 -11.68
N GLN A 175 6.25 1.84 -10.96
CA GLN A 175 5.58 0.54 -11.00
C GLN A 175 5.00 0.22 -12.38
N LEU A 176 4.34 1.16 -13.04
CA LEU A 176 3.77 1.00 -14.38
C LEU A 176 4.85 0.89 -15.47
N ASP A 177 5.97 1.60 -15.29
CA ASP A 177 7.16 1.51 -16.15
C ASP A 177 7.96 0.21 -15.95
N GLY A 178 7.50 -0.71 -15.07
CA GLY A 178 8.18 -1.99 -14.78
C GLY A 178 9.43 -1.86 -13.91
N LYS A 179 9.68 -0.69 -13.31
CA LYS A 179 10.80 -0.48 -12.38
C LYS A 179 10.44 -1.05 -11.01
N GLN A 180 11.24 -2.00 -10.56
CA GLN A 180 11.08 -2.59 -9.23
C GLN A 180 12.04 -1.91 -8.24
N THR A 181 11.60 -0.83 -7.62
CA THR A 181 12.35 -0.15 -6.56
C THR A 181 11.52 -0.13 -5.29
N PHE A 182 12.05 -0.69 -4.20
CA PHE A 182 11.47 -0.46 -2.88
C PHE A 182 11.91 0.92 -2.37
N LYS A 183 10.94 1.75 -2.03
CA LYS A 183 11.19 3.06 -1.39
C LYS A 183 10.27 3.21 -0.19
N LYS A 184 10.81 3.68 0.91
CA LYS A 184 10.07 4.00 2.14
C LYS A 184 10.32 5.46 2.53
N THR A 185 9.26 6.14 2.97
CA THR A 185 9.36 7.45 3.62
C THR A 185 8.73 7.36 5.01
N ILE A 186 9.13 8.25 5.92
CA ILE A 186 8.55 8.30 7.26
C ILE A 186 7.18 8.99 7.15
N PRO A 187 6.08 8.31 7.51
CA PRO A 187 4.76 8.88 7.40
C PRO A 187 4.54 10.01 8.41
N VAL A 188 3.72 11.00 8.04
CA VAL A 188 3.27 12.11 8.89
C VAL A 188 1.75 12.07 8.91
N GLY A 189 1.16 11.96 10.09
CA GLY A 189 -0.30 11.84 10.19
C GLY A 189 -0.80 11.67 11.62
N CYS A 190 -2.11 11.45 11.75
CA CYS A 190 -2.72 11.10 13.02
C CYS A 190 -2.39 9.65 13.36
N LEU A 191 -1.99 9.36 14.59
CA LEU A 191 -1.62 8.00 14.99
C LEU A 191 -2.80 7.03 14.87
N ILE A 192 -2.53 5.82 14.40
CA ILE A 192 -3.45 4.69 14.52
C ILE A 192 -3.26 4.14 15.93
N ASN A 193 -4.15 4.51 16.86
CA ASN A 193 -4.04 4.11 18.27
C ASN A 193 -4.21 2.60 18.44
N ASP A 194 -3.56 2.02 19.46
CA ASP A 194 -3.69 0.63 19.90
C ASP A 194 -3.30 -0.43 18.85
N ILE A 195 -2.24 -0.18 18.09
CA ILE A 195 -1.64 -1.18 17.20
C ILE A 195 -0.65 -2.06 17.95
#